data_4da34c0448106bba72fed2ed59970e04
#
_entry.id   4da34c0448106bba72fed2ed59970e04
#
_cell.length_a   1.000
_cell.length_b   1.000
_cell.length_c   1.000
_cell.angle_alpha   90.00
_cell.angle_beta   90.00
_cell.angle_gamma   90.00
#
_symmetry.space_group_name_H-M   'P 1'
#
loop_
_entity.id
_entity.type
_entity.pdbx_description
1 polymer ?
#
loop_
_entity_poly.entity_id
_entity_poly.type
_entity_poly.pdbx_seq_one_letter_code
_entity_poly.pdbx_strand_id
1 'polypeptide(L)'
;IPEKYRNQLGGESVLSRGYDRCIYIYTMEDWGLLVEKLKELRQSDPAIREFIRKLFSQASECKLDSQGRVIVPANLKSYARIDKDLVTLGAMDKIEVWSKEIFNENDEDFIAKLAEYGL
;
A
#
# COMPACT_ATOMS: atom_id res chain seq x y z
N ILE A 1 5.63 -6.68 10.72
CA ILE A 1 4.27 -6.11 10.78
C ILE A 1 3.79 -6.09 12.23
N PRO A 2 3.34 -4.95 12.73
CA PRO A 2 2.79 -4.87 14.09
C PRO A 2 1.66 -5.86 14.31
N GLU A 3 1.57 -6.39 15.52
CA GLU A 3 0.61 -7.43 15.87
C GLU A 3 -0.84 -7.05 15.55
N LYS A 4 -1.21 -5.80 15.80
CA LYS A 4 -2.56 -5.33 15.52
C LYS A 4 -2.94 -5.45 14.03
N TYR A 5 -1.97 -5.38 13.13
CA TYR A 5 -2.21 -5.52 11.69
C TYR A 5 -2.12 -6.97 11.23
N ARG A 6 -1.34 -7.81 11.93
CA ARG A 6 -1.23 -9.24 11.59
C ARG A 6 -2.58 -9.94 11.65
N ASN A 7 -3.34 -9.66 12.70
CA ASN A 7 -4.67 -10.26 12.86
C ASN A 7 -5.63 -9.82 11.77
N GLN A 8 -5.51 -8.57 11.33
CA GLN A 8 -6.34 -8.03 10.26
C GLN A 8 -6.01 -8.65 8.91
N LEU A 9 -4.73 -8.87 8.63
CA LEU A 9 -4.27 -9.41 7.35
C LEU A 9 -4.51 -10.91 7.20
N GLY A 10 -4.53 -11.63 8.31
CA GLY A 10 -4.56 -13.10 8.27
C GLY A 10 -3.24 -13.68 7.76
N GLY A 11 -3.28 -14.82 7.08
CA GLY A 11 -2.08 -15.52 6.62
C GLY A 11 -1.52 -15.03 5.30
N GLU A 12 -2.35 -14.50 4.42
CA GLU A 12 -1.97 -14.07 3.09
C GLU A 12 -2.38 -12.63 2.82
N SER A 13 -1.57 -11.92 2.06
CA SER A 13 -1.83 -10.53 1.72
C SER A 13 -1.21 -10.20 0.36
N VAL A 14 -1.54 -9.02 -0.15
CA VAL A 14 -1.00 -8.53 -1.42
C VAL A 14 -0.35 -7.18 -1.19
N LEU A 15 0.89 -7.04 -1.62
CA LEU A 15 1.62 -5.78 -1.62
C LEU A 15 1.52 -5.16 -3.00
N SER A 16 1.23 -3.86 -3.07
CA SER A 16 1.18 -3.13 -4.33
C SER A 16 1.64 -1.70 -4.14
N ARG A 17 1.83 -1.00 -5.26
CA ARG A 17 2.12 0.43 -5.22
C ARG A 17 0.94 1.18 -4.63
N GLY A 18 1.22 2.12 -3.73
CA GLY A 18 0.23 3.04 -3.21
C GLY A 18 0.41 4.43 -3.81
N TYR A 19 -0.49 5.33 -3.44
CA TYR A 19 -0.34 6.73 -3.79
C TYR A 19 0.86 7.33 -3.01
N ASP A 20 1.43 8.39 -3.56
CA ASP A 20 2.47 9.18 -2.87
C ASP A 20 3.74 8.40 -2.54
N ARG A 21 4.05 7.38 -3.32
CA ARG A 21 5.28 6.60 -3.16
C ARG A 21 5.33 5.76 -1.89
N CYS A 22 4.19 5.24 -1.45
CA CYS A 22 4.16 4.22 -0.40
C CYS A 22 3.76 2.86 -0.97
N ILE A 23 3.82 1.84 -0.12
CA ILE A 23 3.36 0.50 -0.46
C ILE A 23 2.05 0.27 0.28
N TYR A 24 1.05 -0.26 -0.41
CA TYR A 24 -0.18 -0.71 0.22
C TYR A 24 -0.12 -2.20 0.47
N ILE A 25 -0.62 -2.63 1.63
CA ILE A 25 -0.83 -4.04 1.94
C ILE A 25 -2.33 -4.26 2.06
N TYR A 26 -2.85 -5.14 1.22
CA TYR A 26 -4.27 -5.50 1.21
C TYR A 26 -4.46 -6.89 1.81
N THR A 27 -5.58 -7.10 2.49
CA THR A 27 -6.07 -8.45 2.75
C THR A 27 -6.44 -9.08 1.40
N MET A 28 -6.52 -10.40 1.35
CA MET A 28 -6.99 -11.06 0.11
C MET A 28 -8.42 -10.63 -0.23
N GLU A 29 -9.26 -10.41 0.77
CA GLU A 29 -10.62 -9.92 0.57
C GLU A 29 -10.65 -8.54 -0.06
N ASP A 30 -9.89 -7.58 0.51
CA ASP A 30 -9.86 -6.21 -0.01
C ASP A 30 -9.21 -6.14 -1.38
N TRP A 31 -8.21 -6.97 -1.64
CA TRP A 31 -7.62 -7.08 -2.97
C TRP A 31 -8.64 -7.57 -4.00
N GLY A 32 -9.46 -8.56 -3.60
CA GLY A 32 -10.53 -9.06 -4.44
C GLY A 32 -11.55 -7.99 -4.79
N LEU A 33 -11.92 -7.15 -3.82
CA LEU A 33 -12.82 -6.03 -4.05
C LEU A 33 -12.22 -5.01 -5.01
N LEU A 34 -10.92 -4.73 -4.91
CA LEU A 34 -10.23 -3.86 -5.84
C LEU A 34 -10.26 -4.44 -7.27
N VAL A 35 -9.99 -5.73 -7.41
CA VAL A 35 -10.04 -6.41 -8.72
C VAL A 35 -11.43 -6.28 -9.34
N GLU A 36 -12.49 -6.44 -8.55
CA GLU A 36 -13.86 -6.27 -9.06
C GLU A 36 -14.11 -4.85 -9.56
N LYS A 37 -13.61 -3.85 -8.85
CA LYS A 37 -13.72 -2.46 -9.32
C LYS A 37 -12.97 -2.23 -10.62
N LEU A 38 -11.80 -2.87 -10.78
CA LEU A 38 -11.03 -2.75 -12.02
C LEU A 38 -11.77 -3.34 -13.23
N LYS A 39 -12.56 -4.38 -13.00
CA LYS A 39 -13.38 -4.98 -14.07
C LYS A 39 -14.45 -4.05 -14.60
N GLU A 40 -14.88 -3.08 -13.80
CA GLU A 40 -15.89 -2.09 -14.20
C GLU A 40 -15.31 -0.98 -15.07
N LEU A 41 -13.98 -0.86 -15.13
CA LEU A 41 -13.32 0.13 -15.95
C LEU A 41 -13.43 -0.24 -17.43
N ARG A 42 -13.36 0.79 -18.29
CA ARG A 42 -13.52 0.62 -19.72
C ARG A 42 -12.33 -0.10 -20.34
N GLN A 43 -12.45 -1.41 -20.50
CA GLN A 43 -11.36 -2.28 -20.99
C GLN A 43 -10.94 -1.97 -22.44
N SER A 44 -11.81 -1.33 -23.21
CA SER A 44 -11.47 -0.94 -24.59
C SER A 44 -10.49 0.25 -24.66
N ASP A 45 -10.33 0.99 -23.56
CA ASP A 45 -9.41 2.11 -23.49
C ASP A 45 -7.98 1.60 -23.29
N PRO A 46 -7.05 1.91 -24.24
CA PRO A 46 -5.66 1.46 -24.08
C PRO A 46 -4.98 1.95 -22.82
N ALA A 47 -5.32 3.16 -22.36
CA ALA A 47 -4.73 3.70 -21.13
C ALA A 47 -5.16 2.89 -19.91
N ILE A 48 -6.40 2.43 -19.86
CA ILE A 48 -6.90 1.57 -18.78
C ILE A 48 -6.17 0.23 -18.81
N ARG A 49 -6.03 -0.38 -19.99
CA ARG A 49 -5.32 -1.66 -20.10
C ARG A 49 -3.87 -1.55 -19.64
N GLU A 50 -3.18 -0.47 -20.01
CA GLU A 50 -1.81 -0.25 -19.57
C GLU A 50 -1.71 -0.09 -18.06
N PHE A 51 -2.61 0.69 -17.48
CA PHE A 51 -2.67 0.87 -16.03
C PHE A 51 -2.84 -0.46 -15.30
N ILE A 52 -3.79 -1.28 -15.74
CA ILE A 52 -4.07 -2.57 -15.12
C ILE A 52 -2.86 -3.50 -15.22
N ARG A 53 -2.19 -3.54 -16.37
CA ARG A 53 -0.99 -4.36 -16.53
C ARG A 53 0.11 -3.95 -15.57
N LYS A 54 0.34 -2.65 -15.43
CA LYS A 54 1.37 -2.15 -14.52
C LYS A 54 1.03 -2.46 -13.06
N LEU A 55 -0.24 -2.30 -12.69
CA LEU A 55 -0.67 -2.59 -11.33
C LEU A 55 -0.42 -4.06 -10.99
N PHE A 56 -0.88 -4.98 -11.82
CA PHE A 56 -0.71 -6.41 -11.56
C PHE A 56 0.73 -6.88 -11.70
N SER A 57 1.51 -6.30 -12.60
CA SER A 57 2.91 -6.71 -12.78
C SER A 57 3.76 -6.40 -11.55
N GLN A 58 3.36 -5.43 -10.74
CA GLN A 58 4.11 -5.00 -9.57
C GLN A 58 3.46 -5.39 -8.25
N ALA A 59 2.26 -5.95 -8.29
CA ALA A 59 1.65 -6.52 -7.10
C ALA A 59 2.30 -7.86 -6.77
N SER A 60 2.41 -8.16 -5.50
CA SER A 60 3.04 -9.40 -5.04
C SER A 60 2.23 -10.01 -3.91
N GLU A 61 1.81 -11.26 -4.10
CA GLU A 61 1.21 -12.01 -3.02
C GLU A 61 2.30 -12.43 -2.04
N CYS A 62 2.00 -12.37 -0.76
CA CYS A 62 2.95 -12.75 0.26
C CYS A 62 2.25 -13.33 1.47
N LYS A 63 3.02 -14.07 2.26
CA LYS A 63 2.55 -14.61 3.54
C LYS A 63 3.38 -13.99 4.65
N LEU A 64 2.71 -13.66 5.74
CA LEU A 64 3.43 -13.29 6.96
C LEU A 64 4.04 -14.55 7.56
N ASP A 65 5.28 -14.44 8.04
CA ASP A 65 5.88 -15.55 8.77
C ASP A 65 5.31 -15.60 10.20
N SER A 66 5.76 -16.57 11.01
CA SER A 66 5.27 -16.75 12.38
C SER A 66 5.53 -15.53 13.27
N GLN A 67 6.46 -14.67 12.90
CA GLN A 67 6.79 -13.46 13.63
C GLN A 67 6.18 -12.21 13.00
N GLY A 68 5.32 -12.37 12.01
CA GLY A 68 4.66 -11.25 11.36
C GLY A 68 5.54 -10.49 10.38
N ARG A 69 6.59 -11.12 9.88
CA ARG A 69 7.48 -10.49 8.89
C ARG A 69 7.03 -10.82 7.48
N VAL A 70 7.29 -9.90 6.59
CA VAL A 70 6.99 -10.05 5.17
C VAL A 70 8.20 -9.57 4.37
N ILE A 71 8.47 -10.25 3.25
CA ILE A 71 9.54 -9.82 2.35
C ILE A 71 8.95 -8.83 1.36
N VAL A 72 9.51 -7.62 1.33
CA VAL A 72 9.11 -6.59 0.38
C VAL A 72 9.93 -6.78 -0.91
N PRO A 73 9.26 -6.99 -2.06
CA PRO A 73 10.00 -7.14 -3.32
C PRO A 73 10.83 -5.90 -3.67
N ALA A 74 11.93 -6.13 -4.36
CA ALA A 74 12.87 -5.06 -4.69
C ALA A 74 12.22 -3.93 -5.50
N ASN A 75 11.30 -4.26 -6.42
CA ASN A 75 10.60 -3.25 -7.22
C ASN A 75 9.75 -2.32 -6.37
N LEU A 76 9.10 -2.84 -5.33
CA LEU A 76 8.30 -2.02 -4.41
C LEU A 76 9.16 -1.22 -3.47
N LYS A 77 10.27 -1.78 -3.00
CA LYS A 77 11.24 -1.03 -2.19
C LYS A 77 11.79 0.18 -2.97
N SER A 78 12.13 -0.02 -4.23
CA SER A 78 12.62 1.06 -5.09
C SER A 78 11.55 2.12 -5.31
N TYR A 79 10.32 1.70 -5.58
CA TYR A 79 9.21 2.62 -5.78
C TYR A 79 8.99 3.51 -4.55
N ALA A 80 8.97 2.91 -3.37
CA ALA A 80 8.71 3.62 -2.12
C ALA A 80 9.98 4.27 -1.54
N ARG A 81 11.14 4.09 -2.18
CA ARG A 81 12.42 4.62 -1.73
C ARG A 81 12.79 4.18 -0.32
N ILE A 82 12.40 2.94 0.03
CA ILE A 82 12.72 2.37 1.32
C ILE A 82 14.16 1.86 1.29
N ASP A 83 14.98 2.41 2.17
CA ASP A 83 16.35 1.97 2.33
C ASP A 83 16.49 1.08 3.57
N LYS A 84 16.27 1.64 4.74
CA LYS A 84 16.55 0.97 6.01
C LYS A 84 15.34 0.99 6.94
N ASP A 85 14.85 2.16 7.27
CA ASP A 85 13.78 2.33 8.24
C ASP A 85 12.45 2.59 7.56
N LEU A 86 11.38 2.01 8.10
CA LEU A 86 10.06 2.18 7.55
C LEU A 86 9.03 2.42 8.65
N VAL A 87 7.90 2.98 8.24
CA VAL A 87 6.74 3.23 9.10
C VAL A 87 5.56 2.47 8.51
N THR A 88 4.87 1.70 9.35
CA THR A 88 3.67 0.96 8.97
C THR A 88 2.47 1.55 9.71
N LEU A 89 1.43 1.88 8.97
CA LEU A 89 0.21 2.45 9.57
C LEU A 89 -1.04 1.92 8.90
N GLY A 90 -2.12 1.85 9.69
CA GLY A 90 -3.44 1.53 9.16
C GLY A 90 -4.09 2.79 8.61
N ALA A 91 -4.54 2.73 7.36
CA ALA A 91 -5.17 3.85 6.67
C ALA A 91 -6.52 3.39 6.14
N MET A 92 -7.55 3.52 6.96
CA MET A 92 -8.93 3.14 6.63
C MET A 92 -9.08 1.67 6.24
N ASP A 93 -9.02 1.36 4.95
CA ASP A 93 -9.27 0.03 4.41
C ASP A 93 -8.00 -0.73 4.01
N LYS A 94 -6.83 -0.18 4.29
CA LYS A 94 -5.57 -0.80 3.91
C LYS A 94 -4.46 -0.43 4.88
N ILE A 95 -3.34 -1.12 4.77
CA ILE A 95 -2.15 -0.80 5.54
C ILE A 95 -1.15 -0.14 4.59
N GLU A 96 -0.52 0.94 5.04
CA GLU A 96 0.50 1.64 4.28
C GLU A 96 1.87 1.42 4.89
N VAL A 97 2.86 1.20 4.03
CA VAL A 97 4.26 1.09 4.42
C VAL A 97 5.03 2.20 3.72
N TRP A 98 5.70 3.01 4.52
CA TRP A 98 6.41 4.19 4.07
C TRP A 98 7.88 4.13 4.43
N SER A 99 8.72 4.74 3.61
CA SER A 99 10.05 5.15 4.07
C SER A 99 9.87 6.12 5.22
N LYS A 100 10.56 5.89 6.33
CA LYS A 100 10.46 6.77 7.50
C LYS A 100 10.84 8.21 7.15
N GLU A 101 11.86 8.37 6.33
CA GLU A 101 12.34 9.70 5.92
C GLU A 101 11.28 10.45 5.11
N ILE A 102 10.65 9.78 4.14
CA ILE A 102 9.61 10.40 3.31
C ILE A 102 8.36 10.71 4.13
N PHE A 103 7.97 9.80 5.01
CA PHE A 103 6.81 10.00 5.87
C PHE A 103 6.92 11.27 6.71
N ASN A 104 8.12 11.60 7.17
CA ASN A 104 8.35 12.74 8.04
C ASN A 104 8.60 14.07 7.31
N GLU A 105 8.73 14.06 5.98
CA GLU A 105 9.07 15.27 5.22
C GLU A 105 8.06 16.42 5.36
N ASN A 106 6.78 16.12 5.54
CA ASN A 106 5.71 17.13 5.53
C ASN A 106 5.02 17.32 6.88
N ASP A 107 5.70 17.00 7.98
CA ASP A 107 5.13 17.12 9.32
C ASP A 107 4.75 18.57 9.68
N GLU A 108 5.48 19.54 9.16
CA GLU A 108 5.24 20.95 9.46
C GLU A 108 3.90 21.48 8.98
N ASP A 109 3.38 20.91 7.89
CA ASP A 109 2.09 21.33 7.32
C ASP A 109 0.88 20.74 8.03
N PHE A 110 1.07 19.77 8.90
CA PHE A 110 -0.02 19.02 9.50
C PHE A 110 -1.00 19.91 10.28
N ILE A 111 -0.48 20.76 11.13
CA ILE A 111 -1.32 21.64 11.97
C ILE A 111 -2.06 22.65 11.09
N ALA A 112 -1.38 23.21 10.08
CA ALA A 112 -2.01 24.14 9.15
C ALA A 112 -3.16 23.47 8.40
N LYS A 113 -3.00 22.23 7.99
CA LYS A 113 -4.06 21.46 7.29
C LYS A 113 -5.24 21.16 8.20
N LEU A 114 -5.00 20.85 9.47
CA LEU A 114 -6.10 20.67 10.42
C LEU A 114 -6.99 21.92 10.47
N ALA A 115 -6.37 23.09 10.56
CA ALA A 115 -7.09 24.35 10.60
C ALA A 115 -7.83 24.63 9.28
N GLU A 116 -7.16 24.38 8.15
CA GLU A 116 -7.73 24.57 6.81
C GLU A 116 -8.99 23.71 6.59
N TYR A 117 -8.96 22.46 7.07
CA TYR A 117 -10.08 21.52 6.88
C TYR A 117 -11.14 21.59 7.99
N GLY A 118 -10.95 22.48 8.96
CA GLY A 118 -11.92 22.65 10.04
C GLY A 118 -11.94 21.52 11.07
N LEU A 119 -10.80 20.89 11.25
CA LEU A 119 -10.68 19.71 12.14
C LEU A 119 -10.02 20.02 13.49
#